data_44a9392d9cd00b3bc91027e1de62f23c
#
_entry.id   44a9392d9cd00b3bc91027e1de62f23c
#
_cell.length_a   1.000
_cell.length_b   1.000
_cell.length_c   1.000
_cell.angle_alpha   90.00
_cell.angle_beta   90.00
_cell.angle_gamma   90.00
#
_symmetry.space_group_name_H-M   'P 1'
#
loop_
_entity.id
_entity.type
_entity.pdbx_description
1 polymer ?
#
loop_
_entity_poly.entity_id
_entity_poly.type
_entity_poly.pdbx_seq_one_letter_code
_entity_poly.pdbx_strand_id
1 'polypeptide(L)'
;MFCTIITSNAPYKCKISAIFSIIAEILRTFAPERAVDNMNYSQSIMDYAALHPSFGLQDLYAYLDGEVGISRQTVSWYLTKLTESGQLRRIGHGQYAKPTKQQFVITPTGEERTLHEELKQLWPFAHFCIYNGNVISPLQHHLAANNITYIETEREATSAVFNHFRDGGRTAYLRPTRDLIYNYIDLSQPAIFVKPLITESPTQENDGVLVPTLEKLLVDLQKDQDFFYLQEAEGFNIFSNALSLYTINESRLLRYASRRGIRKEIETIIQSINSND
;
A
#
# COMPACT_ATOMS: atom_id res chain seq x y z
N MET A 1 63.95 -50.47 3.27
CA MET A 1 64.43 -50.39 1.90
C MET A 1 63.49 -49.48 1.12
N PHE A 2 63.98 -48.31 0.78
CA PHE A 2 63.60 -47.40 -0.32
C PHE A 2 62.12 -47.11 -0.56
N CYS A 3 61.68 -45.94 -0.87
CA CYS A 3 62.31 -44.69 -1.33
C CYS A 3 61.33 -43.53 -1.14
N THR A 4 61.84 -42.43 -0.76
CA THR A 4 61.29 -41.09 -0.78
C THR A 4 61.03 -40.65 -2.21
N ILE A 5 59.85 -40.06 -2.49
CA ILE A 5 59.77 -39.06 -3.55
C ILE A 5 58.91 -37.90 -3.04
N ILE A 6 59.59 -36.81 -2.82
CA ILE A 6 59.02 -35.42 -2.68
C ILE A 6 58.70 -34.94 -4.07
N THR A 7 57.51 -34.45 -4.30
CA THR A 7 57.28 -33.48 -5.37
C THR A 7 56.43 -32.30 -4.82
N SER A 8 57.15 -31.22 -4.72
CA SER A 8 56.72 -29.87 -4.51
C SER A 8 55.74 -29.41 -5.59
N ASN A 9 54.57 -28.92 -5.21
CA ASN A 9 53.78 -28.02 -6.04
C ASN A 9 53.14 -26.96 -5.18
N ALA A 10 53.94 -25.97 -4.81
CA ALA A 10 53.46 -24.73 -4.20
C ALA A 10 53.97 -23.56 -5.06
N PRO A 11 53.20 -23.18 -6.10
CA PRO A 11 52.96 -21.75 -6.33
C PRO A 11 51.53 -21.37 -6.72
N TYR A 12 50.61 -22.32 -6.93
CA TYR A 12 49.25 -21.95 -7.40
C TYR A 12 48.31 -21.53 -6.28
N LYS A 13 48.49 -22.00 -5.05
CA LYS A 13 47.62 -21.56 -3.91
C LYS A 13 47.84 -20.10 -3.50
N CYS A 14 49.01 -19.54 -3.69
CA CYS A 14 49.31 -18.16 -3.30
C CYS A 14 48.72 -17.13 -4.28
N LYS A 15 48.61 -17.46 -5.57
CA LYS A 15 48.00 -16.56 -6.58
C LYS A 15 46.49 -16.50 -6.51
N ILE A 16 45.83 -17.60 -6.16
CA ILE A 16 44.37 -17.66 -6.02
C ILE A 16 43.92 -16.88 -4.79
N SER A 17 44.62 -16.97 -3.68
CA SER A 17 44.38 -16.20 -2.46
C SER A 17 44.49 -14.68 -2.69
N ALA A 18 45.53 -14.25 -3.44
CA ALA A 18 45.70 -12.84 -3.79
C ALA A 18 44.60 -12.32 -4.74
N ILE A 19 44.14 -13.13 -5.69
CA ILE A 19 43.03 -12.78 -6.58
C ILE A 19 41.70 -12.69 -5.81
N PHE A 20 41.43 -13.61 -4.89
CA PHE A 20 40.25 -13.54 -4.01
C PHE A 20 40.30 -12.33 -3.08
N SER A 21 41.48 -11.96 -2.57
CA SER A 21 41.62 -10.75 -1.76
C SER A 21 41.37 -9.48 -2.57
N ILE A 22 41.87 -9.40 -3.80
CA ILE A 22 41.67 -8.26 -4.71
C ILE A 22 40.18 -8.18 -5.16
N ILE A 23 39.58 -9.33 -5.47
CA ILE A 23 38.15 -9.37 -5.82
C ILE A 23 37.28 -9.00 -4.61
N ALA A 24 37.64 -9.44 -3.40
CA ALA A 24 36.93 -9.05 -2.17
C ALA A 24 37.09 -7.56 -1.87
N GLU A 25 38.25 -6.97 -2.19
CA GLU A 25 38.50 -5.54 -2.01
C GLU A 25 37.80 -4.69 -3.09
N ILE A 26 37.78 -5.17 -4.33
CA ILE A 26 36.99 -4.56 -5.42
C ILE A 26 35.49 -4.67 -5.12
N LEU A 27 35.00 -5.81 -4.63
CA LEU A 27 33.60 -5.98 -4.24
C LEU A 27 33.22 -5.13 -3.00
N ARG A 28 34.18 -4.87 -2.09
CA ARG A 28 33.98 -3.89 -1.01
C ARG A 28 33.93 -2.44 -1.51
N THR A 29 34.68 -2.14 -2.57
CA THR A 29 34.69 -0.78 -3.17
C THR A 29 33.48 -0.53 -4.05
N PHE A 30 32.80 -1.59 -4.55
CA PHE A 30 31.58 -1.53 -5.36
C PHE A 30 30.32 -2.03 -4.63
N ALA A 31 30.42 -2.56 -3.42
CA ALA A 31 29.26 -2.76 -2.57
C ALA A 31 28.83 -1.38 -2.06
N PRO A 32 27.65 -0.89 -2.45
CA PRO A 32 27.18 0.36 -1.86
C PRO A 32 26.93 0.10 -0.38
N GLU A 33 27.59 0.88 0.48
CA GLU A 33 27.25 1.04 1.93
C GLU A 33 25.81 1.53 2.16
N ARG A 34 24.88 1.20 1.25
CA ARG A 34 23.52 1.75 1.16
C ARG A 34 22.48 1.04 2.02
N ALA A 35 22.83 -0.03 2.70
CA ALA A 35 21.82 -0.80 3.44
C ALA A 35 21.68 -0.41 4.93
N VAL A 36 22.66 0.29 5.51
CA VAL A 36 22.65 0.69 6.92
C VAL A 36 22.17 2.14 7.11
N ASP A 37 22.37 2.99 6.10
CA ASP A 37 21.99 4.42 6.15
C ASP A 37 20.52 4.72 5.82
N ASN A 38 19.80 3.79 5.18
CA ASN A 38 18.45 4.08 4.67
C ASN A 38 17.38 4.31 5.75
N MET A 39 17.57 3.82 6.95
CA MET A 39 16.61 4.00 8.05
C MET A 39 16.78 5.35 8.77
N ASN A 40 17.97 5.95 8.69
CA ASN A 40 18.29 7.18 9.42
C ASN A 40 17.75 8.45 8.74
N TYR A 41 17.84 8.56 7.41
CA TYR A 41 17.42 9.80 6.70
C TYR A 41 15.92 10.04 6.72
N SER A 42 15.12 9.00 6.57
CA SER A 42 13.66 9.12 6.68
C SER A 42 13.27 9.61 8.07
N GLN A 43 13.90 9.07 9.10
CA GLN A 43 13.67 9.46 10.49
C GLN A 43 14.13 10.91 10.74
N SER A 44 15.31 11.30 10.28
CA SER A 44 15.82 12.68 10.43
C SER A 44 14.91 13.71 9.76
N ILE A 45 14.36 13.40 8.58
CA ILE A 45 13.35 14.26 7.92
C ILE A 45 12.07 14.36 8.75
N MET A 46 11.61 13.25 9.33
CA MET A 46 10.40 13.24 10.16
C MET A 46 10.61 13.94 11.50
N ASP A 47 11.79 13.85 12.08
CA ASP A 47 12.16 14.56 13.32
C ASP A 47 12.18 16.07 13.07
N TYR A 48 12.75 16.50 11.92
CA TYR A 48 12.67 17.89 11.50
C TYR A 48 11.22 18.37 11.30
N ALA A 49 10.41 17.57 10.62
CA ALA A 49 8.99 17.85 10.40
C ALA A 49 8.17 17.86 11.70
N ALA A 50 8.60 17.16 12.74
CA ALA A 50 7.94 17.19 14.05
C ALA A 50 8.11 18.53 14.77
N LEU A 51 9.26 19.19 14.55
CA LEU A 51 9.59 20.49 15.15
C LEU A 51 9.07 21.67 14.29
N HIS A 52 8.81 21.45 13.00
CA HIS A 52 8.42 22.48 12.04
C HIS A 52 7.10 22.08 11.37
N PRO A 53 5.95 22.66 11.75
CA PRO A 53 4.63 22.34 11.19
C PRO A 53 4.56 22.48 9.67
N SER A 54 5.35 23.41 9.11
CA SER A 54 5.60 23.55 7.68
C SER A 54 7.05 23.98 7.44
N PHE A 55 7.68 23.51 6.37
CA PHE A 55 9.09 23.80 6.08
C PHE A 55 9.39 23.82 4.59
N GLY A 56 10.42 24.56 4.22
CA GLY A 56 10.95 24.62 2.87
C GLY A 56 12.08 23.62 2.64
N LEU A 57 12.32 23.28 1.37
CA LEU A 57 13.45 22.44 0.98
C LEU A 57 14.80 22.99 1.41
N GLN A 58 14.96 24.32 1.36
CA GLN A 58 16.24 24.96 1.71
C GLN A 58 16.53 24.81 3.21
N ASP A 59 15.52 25.00 4.05
CA ASP A 59 15.65 24.87 5.50
C ASP A 59 15.96 23.42 5.89
N LEU A 60 15.29 22.46 5.23
CA LEU A 60 15.56 21.05 5.41
C LEU A 60 16.97 20.64 4.98
N TYR A 61 17.46 21.18 3.85
CA TYR A 61 18.84 20.94 3.41
C TYR A 61 19.85 21.51 4.41
N ALA A 62 19.63 22.72 4.91
CA ALA A 62 20.51 23.31 5.92
C ALA A 62 20.58 22.49 7.22
N TYR A 63 19.47 21.90 7.61
CA TYR A 63 19.41 20.99 8.76
C TYR A 63 20.18 19.69 8.48
N LEU A 64 19.96 19.05 7.33
CA LEU A 64 20.57 17.76 6.99
C LEU A 64 22.06 17.89 6.59
N ASP A 65 22.49 19.00 5.96
CA ASP A 65 23.89 19.25 5.61
C ASP A 65 24.78 19.38 6.87
N GLY A 66 24.21 19.86 7.99
CA GLY A 66 24.92 19.95 9.27
C GLY A 66 25.14 18.61 9.95
N GLU A 67 24.36 17.61 9.66
CA GLU A 67 24.40 16.32 10.36
C GLU A 67 24.98 15.15 9.54
N VAL A 68 24.80 15.08 8.20
CA VAL A 68 25.00 13.79 7.50
C VAL A 68 25.49 13.88 6.04
N GLY A 69 25.66 15.04 5.42
CA GLY A 69 26.22 15.17 4.05
C GLY A 69 25.40 14.48 2.94
N ILE A 70 24.07 14.51 3.05
CA ILE A 70 23.15 13.84 2.13
C ILE A 70 22.98 14.58 0.80
N SER A 71 22.90 13.86 -0.33
CA SER A 71 22.67 14.49 -1.62
C SER A 71 21.24 15.03 -1.76
N ARG A 72 21.07 16.16 -2.47
CA ARG A 72 19.74 16.74 -2.76
C ARG A 72 18.81 15.78 -3.49
N GLN A 73 19.34 14.90 -4.34
CA GLN A 73 18.57 13.89 -5.04
C GLN A 73 18.02 12.84 -4.07
N THR A 74 18.82 12.42 -3.09
CA THR A 74 18.41 11.47 -2.06
C THR A 74 17.30 12.07 -1.18
N VAL A 75 17.46 13.32 -0.72
CA VAL A 75 16.41 14.02 0.04
C VAL A 75 15.11 14.11 -0.76
N SER A 76 15.20 14.47 -2.06
CA SER A 76 14.02 14.54 -2.92
C SER A 76 13.32 13.20 -3.07
N TRP A 77 14.08 12.11 -3.16
CA TRP A 77 13.53 10.76 -3.20
C TRP A 77 12.79 10.40 -1.90
N TYR A 78 13.40 10.68 -0.73
CA TYR A 78 12.73 10.44 0.56
C TYR A 78 11.49 11.30 0.74
N LEU A 79 11.52 12.58 0.37
CA LEU A 79 10.35 13.45 0.42
C LEU A 79 9.21 12.94 -0.47
N THR A 80 9.54 12.40 -1.66
CA THR A 80 8.56 11.75 -2.52
C THR A 80 7.95 10.53 -1.84
N LYS A 81 8.77 9.65 -1.26
CA LYS A 81 8.31 8.47 -0.52
C LYS A 81 7.45 8.83 0.69
N LEU A 82 7.89 9.79 1.50
CA LEU A 82 7.14 10.27 2.67
C LEU A 82 5.83 10.95 2.28
N THR A 83 5.77 11.59 1.11
CA THR A 83 4.55 12.19 0.58
C THR A 83 3.62 11.11 -0.01
N GLU A 84 4.17 10.12 -0.72
CA GLU A 84 3.40 8.99 -1.24
C GLU A 84 2.79 8.15 -0.11
N SER A 85 3.53 7.96 0.99
CA SER A 85 3.04 7.27 2.19
C SER A 85 2.12 8.15 3.06
N GLY A 86 1.97 9.44 2.72
CA GLY A 86 1.14 10.40 3.44
C GLY A 86 1.71 10.84 4.78
N GLN A 87 2.96 10.52 5.11
CA GLN A 87 3.64 11.00 6.32
C GLN A 87 4.01 12.49 6.22
N LEU A 88 4.16 12.99 5.01
CA LEU A 88 4.30 14.42 4.70
C LEU A 88 3.27 14.83 3.65
N ARG A 89 2.87 16.10 3.66
CA ARG A 89 2.04 16.72 2.63
C ARG A 89 2.83 17.82 1.92
N ARG A 90 2.82 17.82 0.60
CA ARG A 90 3.34 18.93 -0.18
C ARG A 90 2.29 20.03 -0.23
N ILE A 91 2.60 21.20 0.34
CA ILE A 91 1.68 22.34 0.45
C ILE A 91 1.98 23.45 -0.58
N GLY A 92 3.11 23.33 -1.32
CA GLY A 92 3.53 24.27 -2.35
C GLY A 92 4.78 23.79 -3.08
N HIS A 93 5.33 24.64 -3.95
CA HIS A 93 6.58 24.32 -4.64
C HIS A 93 7.74 24.30 -3.63
N GLY A 94 8.31 23.12 -3.40
CA GLY A 94 9.38 22.93 -2.40
C GLY A 94 8.95 23.17 -0.95
N GLN A 95 7.65 23.18 -0.65
CA GLN A 95 7.10 23.38 0.68
C GLN A 95 6.37 22.11 1.15
N TYR A 96 6.66 21.69 2.35
CA TYR A 96 6.13 20.48 2.97
C TYR A 96 5.59 20.79 4.37
N ALA A 97 4.63 19.98 4.82
CA ALA A 97 4.09 20.05 6.16
C ALA A 97 3.82 18.64 6.69
N LYS A 98 3.89 18.48 8.01
CA LYS A 98 3.37 17.28 8.67
C LYS A 98 1.84 17.31 8.57
N PRO A 99 1.20 16.21 8.13
CA PRO A 99 -0.25 16.16 8.12
C PRO A 99 -0.78 16.27 9.54
N THR A 100 -1.83 17.08 9.72
CA THR A 100 -2.57 17.17 10.97
C THR A 100 -3.57 16.02 11.13
N LYS A 101 -3.87 15.32 10.01
CA LYS A 101 -4.82 14.21 9.93
C LYS A 101 -4.11 12.87 10.05
N GLN A 102 -4.82 11.88 10.55
CA GLN A 102 -4.29 10.52 10.71
C GLN A 102 -4.08 9.84 9.36
N GLN A 103 -3.23 8.81 9.34
CA GLN A 103 -3.14 7.88 8.22
C GLN A 103 -4.25 6.83 8.35
N PHE A 104 -4.93 6.56 7.25
CA PHE A 104 -5.85 5.42 7.19
C PHE A 104 -5.05 4.15 6.89
N VAL A 105 -5.04 3.23 7.85
CA VAL A 105 -4.30 1.96 7.72
C VAL A 105 -5.26 0.81 7.97
N ILE A 106 -5.33 -0.12 7.01
CA ILE A 106 -6.03 -1.38 7.17
C ILE A 106 -5.02 -2.42 7.65
N THR A 107 -5.27 -2.97 8.83
CA THR A 107 -4.48 -4.08 9.36
C THR A 107 -5.23 -5.38 9.09
N PRO A 108 -4.66 -6.29 8.28
CA PRO A 108 -5.29 -7.58 8.00
C PRO A 108 -5.53 -8.38 9.28
N THR A 109 -6.69 -8.98 9.39
CA THR A 109 -7.03 -9.92 10.46
C THR A 109 -6.29 -11.25 10.31
N GLY A 110 -6.32 -12.11 11.33
CA GLY A 110 -5.76 -13.46 11.23
C GLY A 110 -6.41 -14.28 10.11
N GLU A 111 -7.73 -14.12 9.91
CA GLU A 111 -8.47 -14.81 8.86
C GLU A 111 -8.04 -14.33 7.46
N GLU A 112 -7.91 -13.04 7.24
CA GLU A 112 -7.47 -12.49 5.95
C GLU A 112 -6.04 -12.90 5.60
N ARG A 113 -5.15 -12.98 6.60
CA ARG A 113 -3.78 -13.53 6.40
C ARG A 113 -3.82 -15.00 6.01
N THR A 114 -4.61 -15.81 6.70
CA THR A 114 -4.77 -17.23 6.37
C THR A 114 -5.33 -17.43 4.97
N LEU A 115 -6.34 -16.64 4.58
CA LEU A 115 -6.88 -16.65 3.21
C LEU A 115 -5.83 -16.25 2.17
N HIS A 116 -5.04 -15.23 2.46
CA HIS A 116 -3.97 -14.81 1.58
C HIS A 116 -2.92 -15.92 1.40
N GLU A 117 -2.48 -16.55 2.48
CA GLU A 117 -1.52 -17.66 2.43
C GLU A 117 -2.08 -18.85 1.63
N GLU A 118 -3.34 -19.23 1.86
CA GLU A 118 -4.04 -20.28 1.11
C GLU A 118 -4.03 -19.98 -0.39
N LEU A 119 -4.40 -18.76 -0.77
CA LEU A 119 -4.45 -18.35 -2.17
C LEU A 119 -3.06 -18.28 -2.81
N LYS A 120 -2.05 -17.80 -2.08
CA LYS A 120 -0.66 -17.74 -2.57
C LYS A 120 -0.01 -19.10 -2.73
N GLN A 121 -0.42 -20.10 -1.95
CA GLN A 121 0.02 -21.49 -2.16
C GLN A 121 -0.53 -22.06 -3.47
N LEU A 122 -1.76 -21.74 -3.83
CA LEU A 122 -2.41 -22.24 -5.05
C LEU A 122 -2.03 -21.42 -6.30
N TRP A 123 -1.91 -20.11 -6.16
CA TRP A 123 -1.58 -19.17 -7.23
C TRP A 123 -0.46 -18.22 -6.81
N PRO A 124 0.81 -18.69 -6.78
CA PRO A 124 1.94 -17.91 -6.24
C PRO A 124 2.18 -16.59 -6.93
N PHE A 125 1.85 -16.51 -8.22
CA PHE A 125 2.11 -15.33 -9.07
C PHE A 125 0.92 -14.36 -9.17
N ALA A 126 -0.27 -14.78 -8.70
CA ALA A 126 -1.44 -13.91 -8.72
C ALA A 126 -1.38 -12.88 -7.57
N HIS A 127 -1.96 -11.69 -7.80
CA HIS A 127 -2.11 -10.67 -6.78
C HIS A 127 -3.50 -10.78 -6.16
N PHE A 128 -3.54 -10.68 -4.83
CA PHE A 128 -4.78 -10.73 -4.06
C PHE A 128 -4.87 -9.53 -3.14
N CYS A 129 -5.79 -8.61 -3.43
CA CYS A 129 -6.16 -7.55 -2.51
C CYS A 129 -7.31 -8.07 -1.64
N ILE A 130 -7.06 -8.19 -0.32
CA ILE A 130 -8.00 -8.83 0.61
C ILE A 130 -8.33 -7.86 1.74
N TYR A 131 -9.62 -7.69 2.01
CA TYR A 131 -10.09 -6.85 3.11
C TYR A 131 -11.52 -7.21 3.50
N ASN A 132 -11.90 -6.92 4.74
CA ASN A 132 -13.28 -7.06 5.20
C ASN A 132 -14.05 -5.74 4.98
N GLY A 133 -15.34 -5.83 4.70
CA GLY A 133 -16.20 -4.67 4.46
C GLY A 133 -16.32 -3.73 5.66
N ASN A 134 -16.11 -4.22 6.87
CA ASN A 134 -16.12 -3.41 8.08
C ASN A 134 -14.97 -2.38 8.18
N VAL A 135 -13.97 -2.42 7.30
CA VAL A 135 -12.89 -1.40 7.26
C VAL A 135 -13.43 0.02 7.03
N ILE A 136 -14.66 0.15 6.48
CA ILE A 136 -15.33 1.43 6.25
C ILE A 136 -16.07 1.93 7.50
N SER A 137 -16.34 1.05 8.48
CA SER A 137 -17.15 1.38 9.67
C SER A 137 -16.71 2.66 10.41
N PRO A 138 -15.42 2.98 10.57
CA PRO A 138 -14.98 4.22 11.23
C PRO A 138 -15.40 5.50 10.49
N LEU A 139 -15.81 5.38 9.21
CA LEU A 139 -16.22 6.49 8.37
C LEU A 139 -17.74 6.66 8.30
N GLN A 140 -18.51 5.62 8.69
CA GLN A 140 -19.96 5.62 8.62
C GLN A 140 -20.58 6.45 9.73
N HIS A 141 -21.66 7.16 9.40
CA HIS A 141 -22.51 7.79 10.40
C HIS A 141 -23.51 6.78 10.99
N HIS A 142 -24.06 5.93 10.15
CA HIS A 142 -24.90 4.82 10.55
C HIS A 142 -24.17 3.51 10.33
N LEU A 143 -23.87 2.78 11.42
CA LEU A 143 -23.14 1.52 11.36
C LEU A 143 -23.99 0.45 10.67
N ALA A 144 -23.71 0.21 9.39
CA ALA A 144 -24.20 -0.96 8.66
C ALA A 144 -23.15 -2.05 8.76
N ALA A 145 -23.51 -3.21 9.32
CA ALA A 145 -22.61 -4.35 9.36
C ALA A 145 -22.29 -4.84 7.95
N ASN A 146 -21.03 -5.05 7.66
CA ASN A 146 -20.57 -5.66 6.42
C ASN A 146 -19.45 -6.67 6.72
N ASN A 147 -19.85 -7.89 7.04
CA ASN A 147 -18.93 -9.00 7.35
C ASN A 147 -18.44 -9.74 6.10
N ILE A 148 -18.55 -9.13 4.95
CA ILE A 148 -18.08 -9.70 3.70
C ILE A 148 -16.55 -9.53 3.59
N THR A 149 -15.87 -10.63 3.29
CA THR A 149 -14.47 -10.59 2.90
C THR A 149 -14.37 -10.42 1.40
N TYR A 150 -13.83 -9.28 0.97
CA TYR A 150 -13.57 -8.98 -0.43
C TYR A 150 -12.23 -9.55 -0.83
N ILE A 151 -12.23 -10.31 -1.94
CA ILE A 151 -11.02 -10.83 -2.57
C ILE A 151 -10.99 -10.31 -4.01
N GLU A 152 -10.08 -9.42 -4.28
CA GLU A 152 -9.88 -8.86 -5.61
C GLU A 152 -8.59 -9.44 -6.19
N THR A 153 -8.67 -9.96 -7.42
CA THR A 153 -7.54 -10.58 -8.12
C THR A 153 -7.63 -10.28 -9.62
N GLU A 154 -6.65 -10.71 -10.41
CA GLU A 154 -6.69 -10.59 -11.86
C GLU A 154 -7.98 -11.21 -12.42
N ARG A 155 -8.53 -10.57 -13.46
CA ARG A 155 -9.81 -10.98 -14.07
C ARG A 155 -9.83 -12.45 -14.43
N GLU A 156 -8.73 -12.97 -14.93
CA GLU A 156 -8.56 -14.34 -15.39
C GLU A 156 -8.59 -15.35 -14.22
N ALA A 157 -8.16 -14.92 -13.04
CA ALA A 157 -8.11 -15.76 -11.83
C ALA A 157 -9.44 -15.77 -11.05
N THR A 158 -10.32 -14.76 -11.24
CA THR A 158 -11.52 -14.60 -10.39
C THR A 158 -12.41 -15.83 -10.37
N SER A 159 -12.66 -16.48 -11.50
CA SER A 159 -13.53 -17.66 -11.57
C SER A 159 -12.90 -18.88 -10.86
N ALA A 160 -11.59 -19.07 -11.00
CA ALA A 160 -10.87 -20.14 -10.33
C ALA A 160 -10.88 -19.97 -8.81
N VAL A 161 -10.63 -18.76 -8.33
CA VAL A 161 -10.66 -18.39 -6.90
C VAL A 161 -12.08 -18.58 -6.34
N PHE A 162 -13.09 -18.12 -7.04
CA PHE A 162 -14.49 -18.32 -6.63
C PHE A 162 -14.84 -19.80 -6.53
N ASN A 163 -14.51 -20.61 -7.55
CA ASN A 163 -14.80 -22.04 -7.54
C ASN A 163 -14.08 -22.77 -6.40
N HIS A 164 -12.83 -22.40 -6.12
CA HIS A 164 -12.07 -22.96 -4.99
C HIS A 164 -12.81 -22.79 -3.65
N PHE A 165 -13.31 -21.60 -3.35
CA PHE A 165 -14.05 -21.37 -2.11
C PHE A 165 -15.41 -22.05 -2.08
N ARG A 166 -16.16 -21.99 -3.19
CA ARG A 166 -17.46 -22.65 -3.30
C ARG A 166 -17.33 -24.19 -3.15
N ASP A 167 -16.37 -24.78 -3.84
CA ASP A 167 -16.17 -26.24 -3.83
C ASP A 167 -15.60 -26.69 -2.48
N GLY A 168 -14.90 -25.80 -1.76
CA GLY A 168 -14.49 -25.97 -0.36
C GLY A 168 -15.63 -25.76 0.67
N GLY A 169 -16.87 -25.54 0.23
CA GLY A 169 -18.05 -25.38 1.09
C GLY A 169 -18.16 -24.00 1.76
N ARG A 170 -17.38 -23.02 1.34
CA ARG A 170 -17.50 -21.64 1.86
C ARG A 170 -18.60 -20.86 1.11
N THR A 171 -19.32 -20.00 1.81
CA THR A 171 -20.26 -19.07 1.20
C THR A 171 -19.50 -18.03 0.38
N ALA A 172 -19.52 -18.16 -0.94
CA ALA A 172 -18.79 -17.28 -1.85
C ALA A 172 -19.68 -16.85 -3.02
N TYR A 173 -19.44 -15.64 -3.51
CA TYR A 173 -20.16 -15.04 -4.63
C TYR A 173 -19.17 -14.42 -5.62
N LEU A 174 -19.39 -14.66 -6.92
CA LEU A 174 -18.58 -14.09 -7.99
C LEU A 174 -19.27 -12.83 -8.51
N ARG A 175 -18.70 -11.67 -8.23
CA ARG A 175 -19.22 -10.35 -8.68
C ARG A 175 -20.73 -10.23 -8.49
N PRO A 176 -21.24 -10.33 -7.25
CA PRO A 176 -22.68 -10.29 -7.02
C PRO A 176 -23.26 -8.97 -7.52
N THR A 177 -24.45 -9.05 -8.11
CA THR A 177 -25.20 -7.87 -8.54
C THR A 177 -25.94 -7.25 -7.37
N ARG A 178 -26.34 -5.95 -7.52
CA ARG A 178 -27.17 -5.26 -6.52
C ARG A 178 -28.42 -6.05 -6.14
N ASP A 179 -29.12 -6.60 -7.14
CA ASP A 179 -30.35 -7.36 -6.91
C ASP A 179 -30.12 -8.66 -6.13
N LEU A 180 -29.00 -9.34 -6.42
CA LEU A 180 -28.61 -10.54 -5.70
C LEU A 180 -28.29 -10.21 -4.24
N ILE A 181 -27.54 -9.15 -3.99
CA ILE A 181 -27.20 -8.71 -2.64
C ILE A 181 -28.46 -8.31 -1.88
N TYR A 182 -29.27 -7.44 -2.48
CA TYR A 182 -30.46 -6.90 -1.82
C TYR A 182 -31.47 -7.98 -1.41
N ASN A 183 -31.68 -8.99 -2.27
CA ASN A 183 -32.75 -9.97 -2.05
C ASN A 183 -32.28 -11.25 -1.34
N TYR A 184 -30.99 -11.60 -1.39
CA TYR A 184 -30.56 -12.96 -1.00
C TYR A 184 -29.29 -13.01 -0.15
N ILE A 185 -28.59 -11.90 0.08
CA ILE A 185 -27.35 -11.90 0.86
C ILE A 185 -27.52 -11.05 2.11
N ASP A 186 -27.37 -11.70 3.27
CA ASP A 186 -27.29 -11.01 4.54
C ASP A 186 -25.83 -10.57 4.77
N LEU A 187 -25.58 -9.26 4.59
CA LEU A 187 -24.25 -8.69 4.75
C LEU A 187 -23.70 -8.78 6.18
N SER A 188 -24.54 -9.06 7.18
CA SER A 188 -24.11 -9.29 8.55
C SER A 188 -23.48 -10.66 8.76
N GLN A 189 -23.70 -11.59 7.83
CA GLN A 189 -23.13 -12.95 7.89
C GLN A 189 -21.81 -13.02 7.11
N PRO A 190 -20.85 -13.83 7.58
CA PRO A 190 -19.59 -14.03 6.87
C PRO A 190 -19.81 -14.63 5.48
N ALA A 191 -19.31 -13.98 4.45
CA ALA A 191 -19.27 -14.49 3.09
C ALA A 191 -18.05 -13.89 2.34
N ILE A 192 -17.71 -14.48 1.19
CA ILE A 192 -16.60 -14.05 0.35
C ILE A 192 -17.13 -13.50 -0.97
N PHE A 193 -16.77 -12.27 -1.30
CA PHE A 193 -17.03 -11.67 -2.61
C PHE A 193 -15.75 -11.67 -3.43
N VAL A 194 -15.73 -12.46 -4.52
CA VAL A 194 -14.60 -12.50 -5.45
C VAL A 194 -14.89 -11.58 -6.63
N LYS A 195 -14.01 -10.61 -6.85
CA LYS A 195 -14.14 -9.66 -7.96
C LYS A 195 -12.78 -9.31 -8.60
N PRO A 196 -12.76 -8.77 -9.84
CA PRO A 196 -11.52 -8.41 -10.46
C PRO A 196 -10.90 -7.18 -9.79
N LEU A 197 -9.60 -7.26 -9.50
CA LEU A 197 -8.79 -6.10 -9.14
C LEU A 197 -8.67 -5.19 -10.37
N ILE A 198 -9.12 -3.96 -10.22
CA ILE A 198 -9.05 -2.98 -11.30
C ILE A 198 -7.59 -2.57 -11.49
N THR A 199 -7.15 -2.48 -12.73
CA THR A 199 -5.78 -2.04 -13.06
C THR A 199 -5.52 -0.63 -12.51
N GLU A 200 -4.32 -0.41 -11.97
CA GLU A 200 -3.92 0.84 -11.30
C GLU A 200 -4.72 1.16 -10.03
N SER A 201 -5.42 0.18 -9.46
CA SER A 201 -6.05 0.33 -8.14
C SER A 201 -5.02 0.75 -7.11
N PRO A 202 -5.26 1.82 -6.35
CA PRO A 202 -4.36 2.19 -5.26
C PRO A 202 -4.49 1.20 -4.12
N THR A 203 -3.49 0.35 -3.99
CA THR A 203 -3.34 -0.65 -2.93
C THR A 203 -2.06 -0.42 -2.17
N GLN A 204 -1.96 -0.99 -0.98
CA GLN A 204 -0.76 -0.98 -0.15
C GLN A 204 -0.56 -2.35 0.48
N GLU A 205 0.67 -2.72 0.73
CA GLU A 205 0.99 -3.94 1.45
C GLU A 205 1.05 -3.65 2.95
N ASN A 206 0.39 -4.48 3.75
CA ASN A 206 0.48 -4.45 5.20
C ASN A 206 0.50 -5.88 5.72
N ASP A 207 1.46 -6.21 6.59
CA ASP A 207 1.68 -7.56 7.13
C ASP A 207 1.72 -8.67 6.04
N GLY A 208 2.32 -8.37 4.88
CA GLY A 208 2.43 -9.29 3.75
C GLY A 208 1.15 -9.48 2.93
N VAL A 209 0.04 -8.80 3.29
CA VAL A 209 -1.23 -8.82 2.54
C VAL A 209 -1.42 -7.51 1.81
N LEU A 210 -1.82 -7.59 0.54
CA LEU A 210 -2.21 -6.41 -0.23
C LEU A 210 -3.62 -5.99 0.18
N VAL A 211 -3.76 -4.75 0.66
CA VAL A 211 -5.03 -4.15 1.11
C VAL A 211 -5.32 -2.87 0.33
N PRO A 212 -6.59 -2.42 0.22
CA PRO A 212 -6.91 -1.16 -0.45
C PRO A 212 -6.40 0.05 0.34
N THR A 213 -6.05 1.13 -0.34
CA THR A 213 -5.90 2.45 0.29
C THR A 213 -7.27 3.11 0.49
N LEU A 214 -7.31 4.18 1.30
CA LEU A 214 -8.54 4.95 1.50
C LEU A 214 -9.09 5.50 0.18
N GLU A 215 -8.20 5.97 -0.70
CA GLU A 215 -8.60 6.51 -2.01
C GLU A 215 -9.31 5.46 -2.87
N LYS A 216 -8.84 4.20 -2.84
CA LYS A 216 -9.51 3.11 -3.52
C LYS A 216 -10.89 2.85 -2.93
N LEU A 217 -10.98 2.72 -1.61
CA LEU A 217 -12.25 2.45 -0.93
C LEU A 217 -13.30 3.52 -1.24
N LEU A 218 -12.93 4.81 -1.18
CA LEU A 218 -13.84 5.92 -1.46
C LEU A 218 -14.38 5.90 -2.89
N VAL A 219 -13.54 5.60 -3.89
CA VAL A 219 -13.97 5.52 -5.28
C VAL A 219 -14.83 4.29 -5.53
N ASP A 220 -14.44 3.13 -4.99
CA ASP A 220 -15.19 1.88 -5.18
C ASP A 220 -16.55 1.93 -4.48
N LEU A 221 -16.63 2.57 -3.31
CA LEU A 221 -17.89 2.80 -2.61
C LEU A 221 -18.91 3.57 -3.47
N GLN A 222 -18.47 4.57 -4.22
CA GLN A 222 -19.37 5.31 -5.12
C GLN A 222 -19.70 4.55 -6.39
N LYS A 223 -18.83 3.65 -6.85
CA LYS A 223 -18.97 2.99 -8.15
C LYS A 223 -19.56 1.60 -8.08
N ASP A 224 -19.19 0.81 -7.08
CA ASP A 224 -19.48 -0.61 -7.05
C ASP A 224 -20.90 -0.87 -6.50
N GLN A 225 -21.58 -1.81 -7.14
CA GLN A 225 -22.94 -2.20 -6.77
C GLN A 225 -23.02 -2.92 -5.41
N ASP A 226 -21.92 -3.51 -4.98
CA ASP A 226 -21.80 -4.17 -3.69
C ASP A 226 -21.82 -3.19 -2.49
N PHE A 227 -21.63 -1.89 -2.75
CA PHE A 227 -21.76 -0.82 -1.74
C PHE A 227 -23.00 0.05 -1.90
N PHE A 228 -24.00 -0.41 -2.68
CA PHE A 228 -25.20 0.39 -2.98
C PHE A 228 -25.91 0.98 -1.74
N TYR A 229 -25.87 0.27 -0.62
CA TYR A 229 -26.50 0.67 0.64
C TYR A 229 -25.71 1.78 1.38
N LEU A 230 -24.49 2.08 0.95
CA LEU A 230 -23.62 3.16 1.46
C LEU A 230 -23.50 4.33 0.46
N GLN A 231 -24.27 4.33 -0.62
CA GLN A 231 -24.27 5.39 -1.61
C GLN A 231 -25.20 6.54 -1.22
N GLU A 232 -25.27 7.59 -2.01
CA GLU A 232 -26.10 8.78 -1.78
C GLU A 232 -25.70 9.53 -0.48
N ALA A 233 -26.63 9.76 0.43
CA ALA A 233 -26.41 10.55 1.63
C ALA A 233 -25.33 9.98 2.56
N GLU A 234 -25.31 8.65 2.74
CA GLU A 234 -24.28 8.01 3.57
C GLU A 234 -22.91 8.05 2.88
N GLY A 235 -22.85 7.92 1.57
CA GLY A 235 -21.62 8.08 0.80
C GLY A 235 -21.02 9.47 0.96
N PHE A 236 -21.84 10.52 0.96
CA PHE A 236 -21.40 11.88 1.24
C PHE A 236 -20.81 12.01 2.65
N ASN A 237 -21.47 11.44 3.67
CA ASN A 237 -20.99 11.44 5.06
C ASN A 237 -19.63 10.71 5.18
N ILE A 238 -19.50 9.56 4.52
CA ILE A 238 -18.25 8.80 4.49
C ILE A 238 -17.11 9.62 3.88
N PHE A 239 -17.36 10.33 2.77
CA PHE A 239 -16.37 11.23 2.16
C PHE A 239 -16.02 12.39 3.08
N SER A 240 -17.00 13.04 3.70
CA SER A 240 -16.78 14.14 4.64
C SER A 240 -15.94 13.69 5.84
N ASN A 241 -16.30 12.57 6.45
CA ASN A 241 -15.53 11.99 7.56
C ASN A 241 -14.11 11.59 7.14
N ALA A 242 -13.95 10.99 5.95
CA ALA A 242 -12.65 10.61 5.44
C ALA A 242 -11.76 11.85 5.22
N LEU A 243 -12.29 12.90 4.60
CA LEU A 243 -11.57 14.16 4.36
C LEU A 243 -11.24 14.89 5.67
N SER A 244 -12.11 14.81 6.67
CA SER A 244 -11.90 15.44 7.98
C SER A 244 -10.84 14.70 8.81
N LEU A 245 -10.92 13.37 8.90
CA LEU A 245 -10.14 12.55 9.84
C LEU A 245 -8.79 12.09 9.28
N TYR A 246 -8.71 11.85 7.96
CA TYR A 246 -7.58 11.18 7.36
C TYR A 246 -6.88 12.01 6.30
N THR A 247 -5.58 11.72 6.12
CA THR A 247 -4.79 12.26 5.02
C THR A 247 -5.13 11.52 3.73
N ILE A 248 -5.66 12.22 2.74
CA ILE A 248 -6.02 11.68 1.43
C ILE A 248 -5.09 12.25 0.36
N ASN A 249 -4.53 11.40 -0.48
CA ASN A 249 -3.82 11.83 -1.67
C ASN A 249 -4.82 12.10 -2.81
N GLU A 250 -5.24 13.36 -2.94
CA GLU A 250 -6.25 13.77 -3.91
C GLU A 250 -5.86 13.44 -5.36
N SER A 251 -4.58 13.56 -5.72
CA SER A 251 -4.10 13.20 -7.06
C SER A 251 -4.27 11.70 -7.33
N ARG A 252 -4.02 10.85 -6.33
CA ARG A 252 -4.23 9.39 -6.40
C ARG A 252 -5.73 9.07 -6.50
N LEU A 253 -6.54 9.70 -5.66
CA LEU A 253 -8.00 9.56 -5.65
C LEU A 253 -8.59 9.89 -7.02
N LEU A 254 -8.29 11.07 -7.57
CA LEU A 254 -8.83 11.53 -8.85
C LEU A 254 -8.31 10.73 -10.05
N ARG A 255 -7.06 10.27 -10.02
CA ARG A 255 -6.53 9.36 -11.05
C ARG A 255 -7.29 8.05 -11.08
N TYR A 256 -7.52 7.44 -9.90
CA TYR A 256 -8.28 6.20 -9.82
C TYR A 256 -9.76 6.42 -10.18
N ALA A 257 -10.37 7.51 -9.75
CA ALA A 257 -11.73 7.91 -10.17
C ALA A 257 -11.85 8.07 -11.69
N SER A 258 -10.82 8.63 -12.36
CA SER A 258 -10.74 8.65 -13.83
C SER A 258 -10.73 7.26 -14.42
N ARG A 259 -9.92 6.36 -13.87
CA ARG A 259 -9.86 4.95 -14.30
C ARG A 259 -11.20 4.23 -14.16
N ARG A 260 -11.98 4.59 -13.13
CA ARG A 260 -13.31 4.07 -12.84
C ARG A 260 -14.44 4.79 -13.61
N GLY A 261 -14.14 5.88 -14.32
CA GLY A 261 -15.09 6.67 -15.12
C GLY A 261 -16.04 7.55 -14.30
N ILE A 262 -15.69 7.88 -13.04
CA ILE A 262 -16.51 8.69 -12.11
C ILE A 262 -15.77 9.90 -11.56
N ARG A 263 -14.72 10.38 -12.25
CA ARG A 263 -13.92 11.50 -11.78
C ARG A 263 -14.74 12.74 -11.46
N LYS A 264 -15.66 13.12 -12.34
CA LYS A 264 -16.51 14.32 -12.15
C LYS A 264 -17.39 14.21 -10.92
N GLU A 265 -17.95 13.03 -10.65
CA GLU A 265 -18.74 12.76 -9.44
C GLU A 265 -17.90 12.98 -8.18
N ILE A 266 -16.72 12.40 -8.13
CA ILE A 266 -15.80 12.56 -6.99
C ILE A 266 -15.37 14.03 -6.81
N GLU A 267 -15.04 14.74 -7.89
CA GLU A 267 -14.70 16.17 -7.84
C GLU A 267 -15.88 17.00 -7.29
N THR A 268 -17.12 16.69 -7.71
CA THR A 268 -18.32 17.36 -7.21
C THR A 268 -18.54 17.12 -5.72
N ILE A 269 -18.36 15.89 -5.25
CA ILE A 269 -18.48 15.55 -3.81
C ILE A 269 -17.45 16.34 -2.99
N ILE A 270 -16.17 16.35 -3.41
CA ILE A 270 -15.10 17.08 -2.72
C ILE A 270 -15.41 18.59 -2.69
N GLN A 271 -15.84 19.18 -3.81
CA GLN A 271 -16.19 20.59 -3.88
C GLN A 271 -17.36 20.94 -2.95
N SER A 272 -18.39 20.09 -2.90
CA SER A 272 -19.55 20.29 -2.03
C SER A 272 -19.17 20.24 -0.55
N ILE A 273 -18.25 19.36 -0.16
CA ILE A 273 -17.75 19.27 1.22
C ILE A 273 -16.96 20.54 1.57
N ASN A 274 -15.99 20.91 0.71
CA ASN A 274 -15.13 22.09 0.95
C ASN A 274 -15.91 23.44 0.92
N SER A 275 -17.12 23.48 0.36
CA SER A 275 -17.96 24.68 0.31
C SER A 275 -18.85 24.81 1.55
N ASN A 276 -19.00 23.75 2.33
CA ASN A 276 -19.79 23.70 3.56
C ASN A 276 -18.96 23.88 4.84
N ASP A 277 -17.61 23.82 4.71
CA ASP A 277 -16.64 24.14 5.76
C ASP A 277 -16.25 25.63 5.71
#